data_9d5bea67b372855d8fa6c7c3a5705aec
#
_entry.id   9d5bea67b372855d8fa6c7c3a5705aec
#
_cell.length_a   1.000
_cell.length_b   1.000
_cell.length_c   1.000
_cell.angle_alpha   90.00
_cell.angle_beta   90.00
_cell.angle_gamma   90.00
#
_symmetry.space_group_name_H-M   'P 1'
#
loop_
_entity.id
_entity.type
_entity.pdbx_description
1 polymer ?
#
loop_
_entity_poly.entity_id
_entity_poly.type
_entity_poly.pdbx_seq_one_letter_code
_entity_poly.pdbx_strand_id
1 'polypeptide(L)'
;MSGATEKSDTAMAKWQEWQDAPWGRLRYAIAEANLLRHLGGDGPPLRILDLAGGDGGDAVRLAARGHRVTVVDHAPAMLAAATERAAAAGLTELITCVHADVTALPPDLAEGEFDVVLCHNLLQYVDDVPGTLAAALAPLRCGGLFSVMAINRHSAALTAAVREMDPAAALAALDTDRARTQTFDMALRLHTAEEITPVLRTLGCEDVRHYGIRGFCDYITDDARKHEPAFYARLEQLELATTARPPYMHTARLFQLTARKK
;
A
#
# COMPACT_ATOMS: atom_id res chain seq x y z
N MET A 1 -5.20 32.34 5.70
CA MET A 1 -5.29 31.25 4.71
C MET A 1 -3.93 30.77 4.17
N SER A 2 -2.85 31.56 4.26
CA SER A 2 -1.50 31.20 3.75
C SER A 2 -0.83 30.00 4.46
N GLY A 3 -0.92 29.89 5.77
CA GLY A 3 -0.15 28.89 6.53
C GLY A 3 -0.65 27.42 6.43
N ALA A 4 -1.91 27.18 6.06
CA ALA A 4 -2.43 25.82 5.87
C ALA A 4 -2.04 25.27 4.49
N THR A 5 -2.04 26.10 3.46
CA THR A 5 -1.60 25.77 2.10
C THR A 5 -0.10 25.46 2.10
N GLU A 6 0.71 26.27 2.75
CA GLU A 6 2.17 26.10 2.84
C GLU A 6 2.58 24.81 3.58
N LYS A 7 1.82 24.42 4.62
CA LYS A 7 2.01 23.14 5.31
C LYS A 7 1.61 21.94 4.44
N SER A 8 0.55 22.07 3.66
CA SER A 8 0.09 21.04 2.71
C SER A 8 1.12 20.82 1.60
N ASP A 9 1.63 21.89 0.99
CA ASP A 9 2.62 21.83 -0.09
C ASP A 9 3.94 21.21 0.40
N THR A 10 4.37 21.56 1.62
CA THR A 10 5.57 20.98 2.24
C THR A 10 5.39 19.49 2.53
N ALA A 11 4.21 19.07 2.98
CA ALA A 11 3.92 17.66 3.24
C ALA A 11 3.88 16.85 1.93
N MET A 12 3.32 17.44 0.87
CA MET A 12 3.26 16.82 -0.44
C MET A 12 4.66 16.65 -1.07
N ALA A 13 5.52 17.68 -0.98
CA ALA A 13 6.90 17.59 -1.45
C ALA A 13 7.70 16.49 -0.72
N LYS A 14 7.55 16.39 0.62
CA LYS A 14 8.16 15.30 1.40
C LYS A 14 7.63 13.92 1.00
N TRP A 15 6.35 13.83 0.66
CA TRP A 15 5.75 12.59 0.21
C TRP A 15 6.31 12.17 -1.15
N GLN A 16 6.47 13.08 -2.09
CA GLN A 16 7.08 12.81 -3.39
C GLN A 16 8.54 12.39 -3.25
N GLU A 17 9.32 13.11 -2.44
CA GLU A 17 10.71 12.72 -2.12
C GLU A 17 10.79 11.32 -1.53
N TRP A 18 9.87 10.97 -0.62
CA TRP A 18 9.80 9.62 -0.05
C TRP A 18 9.51 8.54 -1.10
N GLN A 19 8.63 8.82 -2.05
CA GLN A 19 8.28 7.87 -3.12
C GLN A 19 9.44 7.61 -4.08
N ASP A 20 10.20 8.65 -4.41
CA ASP A 20 11.34 8.57 -5.33
C ASP A 20 12.58 7.96 -4.66
N ALA A 21 12.62 7.95 -3.34
CA ALA A 21 13.66 7.30 -2.56
C ALA A 21 13.66 5.77 -2.77
N PRO A 22 14.79 5.09 -2.53
CA PRO A 22 14.91 3.63 -2.72
C PRO A 22 13.81 2.83 -2.02
N TRP A 23 13.45 3.19 -0.80
CA TRP A 23 12.40 2.52 -0.03
C TRP A 23 10.99 2.72 -0.61
N GLY A 24 10.69 3.90 -1.14
CA GLY A 24 9.42 4.16 -1.84
C GLY A 24 9.33 3.35 -3.12
N ARG A 25 10.36 3.40 -3.97
CA ARG A 25 10.43 2.61 -5.21
C ARG A 25 10.29 1.10 -4.95
N LEU A 26 10.98 0.56 -3.94
CA LEU A 26 10.87 -0.85 -3.53
C LEU A 26 9.45 -1.19 -3.08
N ARG A 27 8.80 -0.31 -2.31
CA ARG A 27 7.41 -0.54 -1.88
C ARG A 27 6.49 -0.80 -3.07
N TYR A 28 6.56 0.05 -4.09
CA TYR A 28 5.74 -0.08 -5.27
C TYR A 28 6.14 -1.30 -6.12
N ALA A 29 7.42 -1.50 -6.37
CA ALA A 29 7.91 -2.61 -7.19
C ALA A 29 7.55 -3.98 -6.62
N ILE A 30 7.69 -4.16 -5.29
CA ILE A 30 7.39 -5.43 -4.63
C ILE A 30 5.87 -5.67 -4.59
N ALA A 31 5.07 -4.63 -4.25
CA ALA A 31 3.61 -4.75 -4.21
C ALA A 31 3.04 -5.14 -5.59
N GLU A 32 3.51 -4.48 -6.65
CA GLU A 32 3.15 -4.82 -8.03
C GLU A 32 3.57 -6.24 -8.40
N ALA A 33 4.82 -6.63 -8.12
CA ALA A 33 5.30 -7.98 -8.42
C ALA A 33 4.47 -9.06 -7.71
N ASN A 34 4.04 -8.82 -6.48
CA ASN A 34 3.16 -9.74 -5.75
C ASN A 34 1.76 -9.84 -6.39
N LEU A 35 1.17 -8.71 -6.83
CA LEU A 35 -0.09 -8.70 -7.57
C LEU A 35 0.01 -9.50 -8.86
N LEU A 36 1.07 -9.30 -9.64
CA LEU A 36 1.28 -9.96 -10.92
C LEU A 36 1.37 -11.49 -10.82
N ARG A 37 1.73 -12.05 -9.64
CA ARG A 37 1.69 -13.49 -9.38
C ARG A 37 0.28 -14.07 -9.48
N HIS A 38 -0.76 -13.24 -9.33
CA HIS A 38 -2.17 -13.62 -9.29
C HIS A 38 -2.95 -13.15 -10.52
N LEU A 39 -2.33 -12.29 -11.35
CA LEU A 39 -2.91 -11.81 -12.60
C LEU A 39 -2.31 -12.61 -13.74
N GLY A 40 -3.14 -13.06 -14.68
CA GLY A 40 -2.66 -13.73 -15.89
C GLY A 40 -1.83 -12.75 -16.74
N GLY A 41 -0.68 -13.20 -17.28
CA GLY A 41 0.26 -12.33 -17.98
C GLY A 41 -0.27 -11.71 -19.28
N ASP A 42 -1.05 -12.45 -20.07
CA ASP A 42 -1.51 -12.07 -21.42
C ASP A 42 -3.05 -11.93 -21.52
N GLY A 43 -3.69 -11.58 -20.39
CA GLY A 43 -5.14 -11.39 -20.33
C GLY A 43 -5.62 -10.04 -20.88
N PRO A 44 -6.95 -9.86 -21.05
CA PRO A 44 -7.51 -8.56 -21.43
C PRO A 44 -7.25 -7.51 -20.35
N PRO A 45 -7.33 -6.20 -20.70
CA PRO A 45 -7.27 -5.12 -19.72
C PRO A 45 -8.23 -5.33 -18.57
N LEU A 46 -7.73 -5.26 -17.33
CA LEU A 46 -8.51 -5.41 -16.12
C LEU A 46 -9.09 -4.06 -15.67
N ARG A 47 -10.24 -4.10 -15.01
CA ARG A 47 -10.84 -2.99 -14.27
C ARG A 47 -10.34 -3.05 -12.82
N ILE A 48 -9.59 -2.06 -12.41
CA ILE A 48 -8.93 -1.99 -11.09
C ILE A 48 -9.49 -0.80 -10.32
N LEU A 49 -9.86 -1.01 -9.06
CA LEU A 49 -10.25 0.04 -8.14
C LEU A 49 -9.15 0.18 -7.08
N ASP A 50 -8.59 1.38 -6.97
CA ASP A 50 -7.55 1.73 -5.99
C ASP A 50 -8.17 2.62 -4.91
N LEU A 51 -8.53 2.01 -3.78
CA LEU A 51 -9.20 2.64 -2.65
C LEU A 51 -8.18 3.28 -1.70
N ALA A 52 -8.39 4.55 -1.37
CA ALA A 52 -7.42 5.42 -0.73
C ALA A 52 -6.10 5.45 -1.52
N GLY A 53 -6.22 5.53 -2.86
CA GLY A 53 -5.09 5.41 -3.79
C GLY A 53 -4.16 6.62 -3.79
N GLY A 54 -4.46 7.65 -3.01
CA GLY A 54 -3.62 8.83 -2.82
C GLY A 54 -3.28 9.51 -4.14
N ASP A 55 -2.00 9.74 -4.38
CA ASP A 55 -1.47 10.36 -5.59
C ASP A 55 -1.30 9.41 -6.79
N GLY A 56 -1.93 8.23 -6.74
CA GLY A 56 -1.99 7.29 -7.86
C GLY A 56 -0.70 6.53 -8.16
N GLY A 57 0.20 6.40 -7.19
CA GLY A 57 1.48 5.70 -7.39
C GLY A 57 1.34 4.24 -7.81
N ASP A 58 0.40 3.47 -7.24
CA ASP A 58 0.06 2.11 -7.69
C ASP A 58 -0.72 2.15 -9.02
N ALA A 59 -1.64 3.11 -9.18
CA ALA A 59 -2.50 3.23 -10.34
C ALA A 59 -1.71 3.43 -11.65
N VAL A 60 -0.72 4.34 -11.66
CA VAL A 60 0.12 4.61 -12.84
C VAL A 60 0.88 3.35 -13.27
N ARG A 61 1.41 2.57 -12.34
CA ARG A 61 2.15 1.34 -12.63
C ARG A 61 1.26 0.28 -13.29
N LEU A 62 0.01 0.14 -12.80
CA LEU A 62 -0.96 -0.81 -13.35
C LEU A 62 -1.55 -0.32 -14.69
N ALA A 63 -1.79 0.98 -14.82
CA ALA A 63 -2.24 1.57 -16.08
C ALA A 63 -1.16 1.49 -17.19
N ALA A 64 0.13 1.60 -16.83
CA ALA A 64 1.24 1.41 -17.78
C ALA A 64 1.30 -0.03 -18.36
N ARG A 65 0.61 -1.00 -17.71
CA ARG A 65 0.41 -2.37 -18.21
C ARG A 65 -0.86 -2.52 -19.07
N GLY A 66 -1.57 -1.42 -19.32
CA GLY A 66 -2.79 -1.40 -20.13
C GLY A 66 -4.08 -1.61 -19.34
N HIS A 67 -4.04 -1.69 -18.00
CA HIS A 67 -5.25 -1.81 -17.17
C HIS A 67 -5.97 -0.46 -17.02
N ARG A 68 -7.28 -0.51 -16.76
CA ARG A 68 -8.10 0.67 -16.43
C ARG A 68 -8.19 0.80 -14.92
N VAL A 69 -7.75 1.93 -14.37
CA VAL A 69 -7.68 2.13 -12.92
C VAL A 69 -8.57 3.29 -12.51
N THR A 70 -9.46 3.05 -11.55
CA THR A 70 -10.21 4.09 -10.84
C THR A 70 -9.54 4.32 -9.49
N VAL A 71 -9.03 5.53 -9.27
CA VAL A 71 -8.44 5.97 -7.99
C VAL A 71 -9.52 6.66 -7.19
N VAL A 72 -9.78 6.17 -5.99
CA VAL A 72 -10.70 6.80 -5.03
C VAL A 72 -9.89 7.31 -3.85
N ASP A 73 -10.05 8.59 -3.51
CA ASP A 73 -9.47 9.17 -2.30
C ASP A 73 -10.38 10.27 -1.75
N HIS A 74 -10.33 10.49 -0.43
CA HIS A 74 -11.09 11.54 0.24
C HIS A 74 -10.36 12.90 0.25
N ALA A 75 -9.07 12.92 -0.13
CA ALA A 75 -8.23 14.11 -0.14
C ALA A 75 -8.12 14.72 -1.55
N PRO A 76 -8.75 15.87 -1.84
CA PRO A 76 -8.72 16.48 -3.18
C PRO A 76 -7.30 16.79 -3.67
N ALA A 77 -6.38 17.14 -2.77
CA ALA A 77 -4.98 17.42 -3.12
C ALA A 77 -4.26 16.16 -3.64
N MET A 78 -4.56 14.98 -3.07
CA MET A 78 -4.02 13.70 -3.53
C MET A 78 -4.55 13.35 -4.92
N LEU A 79 -5.84 13.55 -5.18
CA LEU A 79 -6.43 13.30 -6.49
C LEU A 79 -5.91 14.26 -7.57
N ALA A 80 -5.64 15.51 -7.21
CA ALA A 80 -4.99 16.46 -8.12
C ALA A 80 -3.59 15.95 -8.52
N ALA A 81 -2.79 15.50 -7.55
CA ALA A 81 -1.48 14.91 -7.80
C ALA A 81 -1.56 13.61 -8.62
N ALA A 82 -2.58 12.76 -8.38
CA ALA A 82 -2.83 11.57 -9.18
C ALA A 82 -3.14 11.90 -10.65
N THR A 83 -3.95 12.94 -10.87
CA THR A 83 -4.28 13.43 -12.22
C THR A 83 -3.04 13.97 -12.94
N GLU A 84 -2.22 14.77 -12.26
CA GLU A 84 -0.97 15.29 -12.81
C GLU A 84 0.02 14.16 -13.14
N ARG A 85 0.14 13.18 -12.26
CA ARG A 85 0.99 11.99 -12.46
C ARG A 85 0.52 11.16 -13.64
N ALA A 86 -0.79 10.94 -13.80
CA ALA A 86 -1.38 10.26 -14.95
C ALA A 86 -1.09 11.00 -16.26
N ALA A 87 -1.23 12.32 -16.27
CA ALA A 87 -0.93 13.16 -17.43
C ALA A 87 0.56 13.12 -17.79
N ALA A 88 1.46 13.24 -16.81
CA ALA A 88 2.90 13.17 -17.03
C ALA A 88 3.35 11.81 -17.60
N ALA A 89 2.64 10.72 -17.25
CA ALA A 89 2.89 9.38 -17.76
C ALA A 89 2.17 9.08 -19.11
N GLY A 90 1.33 9.99 -19.63
CA GLY A 90 0.55 9.76 -20.83
C GLY A 90 -0.58 8.73 -20.65
N LEU A 91 -1.12 8.58 -19.43
CA LEU A 91 -2.08 7.54 -19.05
C LEU A 91 -3.47 8.08 -18.68
N THR A 92 -3.79 9.30 -19.08
CA THR A 92 -5.04 9.99 -18.70
C THR A 92 -6.30 9.21 -19.11
N GLU A 93 -6.25 8.50 -20.22
CA GLU A 93 -7.38 7.70 -20.74
C GLU A 93 -7.60 6.37 -19.95
N LEU A 94 -6.61 5.98 -19.14
CA LEU A 94 -6.63 4.73 -18.38
C LEU A 94 -6.84 4.94 -16.89
N ILE A 95 -6.71 6.18 -16.39
CA ILE A 95 -6.84 6.51 -14.97
C ILE A 95 -7.98 7.50 -14.78
N THR A 96 -8.94 7.13 -13.93
CA THR A 96 -10.04 7.99 -13.49
C THR A 96 -9.89 8.29 -12.00
N CYS A 97 -9.97 9.56 -11.58
CA CYS A 97 -9.91 9.96 -10.19
C CYS A 97 -11.31 10.32 -9.68
N VAL A 98 -11.71 9.77 -8.53
CA VAL A 98 -13.02 9.97 -7.91
C VAL A 98 -12.85 10.40 -6.45
N HIS A 99 -13.43 11.54 -6.10
CA HIS A 99 -13.45 12.03 -4.72
C HIS A 99 -14.59 11.36 -3.95
N ALA A 100 -14.26 10.43 -3.05
CA ALA A 100 -15.23 9.75 -2.20
C ALA A 100 -14.56 9.18 -0.94
N ASP A 101 -15.39 8.87 0.06
CA ASP A 101 -15.01 8.05 1.20
C ASP A 101 -15.11 6.57 0.82
N VAL A 102 -14.14 5.75 1.24
CA VAL A 102 -14.11 4.30 0.97
C VAL A 102 -15.33 3.59 1.57
N THR A 103 -15.88 4.10 2.68
CA THR A 103 -17.06 3.55 3.35
C THR A 103 -18.38 4.06 2.78
N ALA A 104 -18.32 5.01 1.84
CA ALA A 104 -19.48 5.66 1.20
C ALA A 104 -19.24 5.87 -0.30
N LEU A 105 -18.91 4.81 -1.01
CA LEU A 105 -18.65 4.86 -2.45
C LEU A 105 -19.93 5.26 -3.22
N PRO A 106 -19.79 6.02 -4.33
CA PRO A 106 -20.88 6.23 -5.27
C PRO A 106 -21.48 4.90 -5.78
N PRO A 107 -22.79 4.83 -6.04
CA PRO A 107 -23.47 3.56 -6.42
C PRO A 107 -22.83 2.86 -7.63
N ASP A 108 -22.41 3.63 -8.64
CA ASP A 108 -21.75 3.12 -9.85
C ASP A 108 -20.38 2.46 -9.57
N LEU A 109 -19.72 2.85 -8.49
CA LEU A 109 -18.49 2.19 -8.02
C LEU A 109 -18.82 1.06 -7.04
N ALA A 110 -19.76 1.25 -6.11
CA ALA A 110 -20.13 0.26 -5.10
C ALA A 110 -20.71 -1.02 -5.72
N GLU A 111 -21.43 -0.90 -6.83
CA GLU A 111 -22.01 -2.00 -7.60
C GLU A 111 -21.15 -2.38 -8.82
N GLY A 112 -20.01 -1.71 -8.99
CA GLY A 112 -19.12 -1.90 -10.12
C GLY A 112 -18.31 -3.18 -9.99
N GLU A 113 -18.52 -4.16 -10.86
CA GLU A 113 -17.78 -5.42 -10.89
C GLU A 113 -16.31 -5.22 -11.31
N PHE A 114 -15.44 -4.87 -10.34
CA PHE A 114 -14.01 -4.73 -10.55
C PHE A 114 -13.31 -6.09 -10.51
N ASP A 115 -12.32 -6.27 -11.38
CA ASP A 115 -11.47 -7.47 -11.42
C ASP A 115 -10.49 -7.50 -10.25
N VAL A 116 -10.00 -6.31 -9.87
CA VAL A 116 -9.03 -6.12 -8.79
C VAL A 116 -9.44 -4.93 -7.95
N VAL A 117 -9.36 -5.07 -6.62
CA VAL A 117 -9.50 -3.96 -5.68
C VAL A 117 -8.25 -3.88 -4.81
N LEU A 118 -7.65 -2.70 -4.76
CA LEU A 118 -6.53 -2.37 -3.87
C LEU A 118 -7.04 -1.58 -2.67
N CYS A 119 -6.50 -1.89 -1.49
CA CYS A 119 -6.71 -1.17 -0.24
C CYS A 119 -5.34 -1.06 0.45
N HIS A 120 -4.49 -0.18 -0.09
CA HIS A 120 -3.10 -0.08 0.34
C HIS A 120 -2.89 1.11 1.29
N ASN A 121 -2.31 0.83 2.47
CA ASN A 121 -1.99 1.82 3.50
C ASN A 121 -3.19 2.62 4.04
N LEU A 122 -4.38 2.02 4.03
CA LEU A 122 -5.59 2.61 4.62
C LEU A 122 -5.83 2.14 6.06
N LEU A 123 -5.63 0.85 6.35
CA LEU A 123 -6.09 0.22 7.60
C LEU A 123 -5.50 0.87 8.87
N GLN A 124 -4.32 1.47 8.78
CA GLN A 124 -3.71 2.14 9.92
C GLN A 124 -4.42 3.44 10.35
N TYR A 125 -5.35 3.96 9.54
CA TYR A 125 -6.08 5.22 9.78
C TYR A 125 -7.55 5.01 10.14
N VAL A 126 -8.04 3.76 10.18
CA VAL A 126 -9.44 3.44 10.43
C VAL A 126 -9.62 2.74 11.78
N ASP A 127 -10.74 3.01 12.44
CA ASP A 127 -11.09 2.37 13.71
C ASP A 127 -11.84 1.05 13.48
N ASP A 128 -12.76 1.01 12.50
CA ASP A 128 -13.54 -0.18 12.11
C ASP A 128 -12.89 -0.88 10.92
N VAL A 129 -11.88 -1.72 11.18
CA VAL A 129 -11.20 -2.50 10.15
C VAL A 129 -12.13 -3.51 9.46
N PRO A 130 -12.98 -4.30 10.16
CA PRO A 130 -13.90 -5.22 9.51
C PRO A 130 -14.90 -4.50 8.59
N GLY A 131 -15.50 -3.40 9.03
CA GLY A 131 -16.43 -2.61 8.22
C GLY A 131 -15.76 -1.98 7.00
N THR A 132 -14.55 -1.44 7.17
CA THR A 132 -13.76 -0.90 6.04
C THR A 132 -13.42 -1.97 5.02
N LEU A 133 -13.00 -3.15 5.45
CA LEU A 133 -12.69 -4.27 4.55
C LEU A 133 -13.94 -4.80 3.85
N ALA A 134 -15.10 -4.84 4.53
CA ALA A 134 -16.38 -5.21 3.92
C ALA A 134 -16.77 -4.21 2.82
N ALA A 135 -16.65 -2.90 3.08
CA ALA A 135 -16.91 -1.85 2.09
C ALA A 135 -15.94 -1.95 0.89
N ALA A 136 -14.65 -2.22 1.15
CA ALA A 136 -13.64 -2.38 0.11
C ALA A 136 -13.88 -3.63 -0.77
N LEU A 137 -14.46 -4.69 -0.21
CA LEU A 137 -14.77 -5.92 -0.94
C LEU A 137 -16.08 -5.82 -1.73
N ALA A 138 -16.99 -4.91 -1.39
CA ALA A 138 -18.29 -4.79 -2.04
C ALA A 138 -18.17 -4.65 -3.58
N PRO A 139 -17.35 -3.71 -4.12
CA PRO A 139 -17.21 -3.49 -5.55
C PRO A 139 -16.46 -4.59 -6.31
N LEU A 140 -15.83 -5.55 -5.61
CA LEU A 140 -15.07 -6.63 -6.22
C LEU A 140 -16.03 -7.73 -6.73
N ARG A 141 -15.88 -8.17 -7.97
CA ARG A 141 -16.66 -9.30 -8.52
C ARG A 141 -16.29 -10.63 -7.86
N CYS A 142 -17.16 -11.63 -7.95
CA CYS A 142 -16.80 -13.01 -7.57
C CYS A 142 -15.58 -13.51 -8.35
N GLY A 143 -14.66 -14.18 -7.67
CA GLY A 143 -13.36 -14.60 -8.21
C GLY A 143 -12.37 -13.44 -8.42
N GLY A 144 -12.76 -12.20 -8.19
CA GLY A 144 -11.89 -11.02 -8.26
C GLY A 144 -10.76 -11.05 -7.23
N LEU A 145 -9.68 -10.35 -7.51
CA LEU A 145 -8.50 -10.26 -6.64
C LEU A 145 -8.59 -9.05 -5.72
N PHE A 146 -8.55 -9.28 -4.43
CA PHE A 146 -8.37 -8.24 -3.42
C PHE A 146 -6.92 -8.15 -2.99
N SER A 147 -6.39 -6.95 -2.82
CA SER A 147 -5.06 -6.71 -2.24
C SER A 147 -5.14 -5.67 -1.14
N VAL A 148 -4.78 -6.04 0.06
CA VAL A 148 -4.65 -5.12 1.19
C VAL A 148 -3.22 -5.07 1.69
N MET A 149 -2.74 -3.86 2.01
CA MET A 149 -1.39 -3.64 2.55
C MET A 149 -1.46 -2.64 3.70
N ALA A 150 -0.70 -2.92 4.77
CA ALA A 150 -0.58 -2.02 5.91
C ALA A 150 0.80 -2.13 6.58
N ILE A 151 1.10 -1.16 7.45
CA ILE A 151 2.32 -1.19 8.27
C ILE A 151 2.24 -2.39 9.22
N ASN A 152 3.29 -3.19 9.20
CA ASN A 152 3.37 -4.40 9.99
C ASN A 152 3.83 -4.10 11.43
N ARG A 153 3.02 -4.45 12.42
CA ARG A 153 3.33 -4.26 13.84
C ARG A 153 4.63 -4.97 14.24
N HIS A 154 4.91 -6.15 13.70
CA HIS A 154 6.14 -6.88 14.01
C HIS A 154 7.41 -6.14 13.59
N SER A 155 7.33 -5.22 12.63
CA SER A 155 8.48 -4.41 12.22
C SER A 155 8.85 -3.32 13.23
N ALA A 156 7.94 -2.92 14.14
CA ALA A 156 8.16 -1.77 15.02
C ALA A 156 9.32 -2.00 15.99
N ALA A 157 9.33 -3.15 16.68
CA ALA A 157 10.40 -3.51 17.59
C ALA A 157 11.75 -3.64 16.89
N LEU A 158 11.79 -4.25 15.69
CA LEU A 158 13.02 -4.38 14.91
C LEU A 158 13.52 -3.01 14.41
N THR A 159 12.63 -2.12 13.99
CA THR A 159 13.00 -0.76 13.59
C THR A 159 13.66 -0.02 14.76
N ALA A 160 13.03 -0.03 15.93
CA ALA A 160 13.57 0.61 17.13
C ALA A 160 14.93 0.01 17.54
N ALA A 161 15.06 -1.32 17.56
CA ALA A 161 16.29 -1.98 17.99
C ALA A 161 17.44 -1.80 16.99
N VAL A 162 17.18 -1.96 15.68
CA VAL A 162 18.23 -2.05 14.65
C VAL A 162 18.55 -0.67 14.06
N ARG A 163 17.50 0.11 13.72
CA ARG A 163 17.70 1.38 13.03
C ARG A 163 17.87 2.56 13.99
N GLU A 164 17.11 2.57 15.08
CA GLU A 164 17.13 3.63 16.08
C GLU A 164 18.12 3.35 17.22
N MET A 165 18.65 2.10 17.28
CA MET A 165 19.59 1.66 18.32
C MET A 165 19.02 1.84 19.75
N ASP A 166 17.69 1.70 19.89
CA ASP A 166 16.98 1.88 21.16
C ASP A 166 16.27 0.58 21.61
N PRO A 167 16.96 -0.25 22.43
CA PRO A 167 16.37 -1.48 22.98
C PRO A 167 15.18 -1.22 23.91
N ALA A 168 15.11 -0.06 24.58
CA ALA A 168 14.01 0.26 25.48
C ALA A 168 12.73 0.58 24.68
N ALA A 169 12.85 1.38 23.60
CA ALA A 169 11.76 1.61 22.68
C ALA A 169 11.35 0.31 21.98
N ALA A 170 12.30 -0.55 21.61
CA ALA A 170 12.00 -1.85 21.01
C ALA A 170 11.18 -2.74 21.95
N LEU A 171 11.54 -2.79 23.23
CA LEU A 171 10.79 -3.55 24.24
C LEU A 171 9.37 -3.00 24.39
N ALA A 172 9.21 -1.68 24.47
CA ALA A 172 7.89 -1.03 24.54
C ALA A 172 7.04 -1.29 23.29
N ALA A 173 7.65 -1.40 22.11
CA ALA A 173 6.97 -1.65 20.86
C ALA A 173 6.38 -3.07 20.75
N LEU A 174 6.80 -4.03 21.58
CA LEU A 174 6.23 -5.38 21.59
C LEU A 174 4.79 -5.40 22.10
N ASP A 175 4.44 -4.49 23.02
CA ASP A 175 3.16 -4.47 23.74
C ASP A 175 2.22 -3.36 23.25
N THR A 176 2.54 -2.69 22.12
CA THR A 176 1.70 -1.63 21.55
C THR A 176 1.31 -1.89 20.11
N ASP A 177 0.07 -1.52 19.76
CA ASP A 177 -0.43 -1.44 18.40
C ASP A 177 -0.46 0.02 17.88
N ARG A 178 0.13 0.97 18.61
CA ARG A 178 0.11 2.41 18.30
C ARG A 178 1.46 2.89 17.83
N ALA A 179 1.45 3.76 16.83
CA ALA A 179 2.62 4.50 16.34
C ALA A 179 2.21 5.92 15.92
N ARG A 180 3.19 6.75 15.59
CA ARG A 180 2.96 8.08 14.97
C ARG A 180 3.76 8.17 13.68
N THR A 181 3.16 8.77 12.64
CA THR A 181 3.92 9.07 11.42
C THR A 181 4.82 10.28 11.65
N GLN A 182 6.04 10.21 11.11
CA GLN A 182 6.93 11.38 11.09
C GLN A 182 6.51 12.42 10.04
N THR A 183 5.90 11.97 8.92
CA THR A 183 5.54 12.85 7.80
C THR A 183 4.32 13.71 8.08
N PHE A 184 3.28 13.14 8.71
CA PHE A 184 2.00 13.83 8.92
C PHE A 184 1.64 14.02 10.39
N ASP A 185 2.52 13.60 11.31
CA ASP A 185 2.30 13.60 12.78
C ASP A 185 0.93 13.00 13.20
N MET A 186 0.49 11.98 12.49
CA MET A 186 -0.78 11.30 12.73
C MET A 186 -0.58 10.05 13.59
N ALA A 187 -1.54 9.82 14.49
CA ALA A 187 -1.61 8.55 15.21
C ALA A 187 -1.98 7.43 14.24
N LEU A 188 -1.29 6.31 14.34
CA LEU A 188 -1.52 5.11 13.55
C LEU A 188 -1.86 3.94 14.43
N ARG A 189 -2.73 3.06 13.93
CA ARG A 189 -2.88 1.73 14.46
C ARG A 189 -2.11 0.74 13.58
N LEU A 190 -1.25 -0.06 14.20
CA LEU A 190 -0.47 -1.08 13.52
C LEU A 190 -1.21 -2.41 13.55
N HIS A 191 -1.11 -3.15 12.47
CA HIS A 191 -1.76 -4.45 12.31
C HIS A 191 -0.73 -5.53 11.99
N THR A 192 -1.16 -6.79 12.07
CA THR A 192 -0.39 -7.92 11.55
C THR A 192 -1.20 -8.66 10.47
N ALA A 193 -0.50 -9.38 9.60
CA ALA A 193 -1.16 -10.22 8.60
C ALA A 193 -2.02 -11.31 9.24
N GLU A 194 -1.58 -11.80 10.42
CA GLU A 194 -2.27 -12.81 11.21
C GLU A 194 -3.61 -12.32 11.76
N GLU A 195 -3.72 -11.02 12.10
CA GLU A 195 -4.97 -10.39 12.56
C GLU A 195 -5.94 -10.15 11.39
N ILE A 196 -5.45 -9.73 10.23
CA ILE A 196 -6.30 -9.39 9.08
C ILE A 196 -6.78 -10.63 8.31
N THR A 197 -5.97 -11.68 8.24
CA THR A 197 -6.31 -12.92 7.53
C THR A 197 -7.65 -13.54 7.93
N PRO A 198 -7.97 -13.76 9.24
CA PRO A 198 -9.27 -14.29 9.64
C PRO A 198 -10.43 -13.34 9.31
N VAL A 199 -10.23 -12.02 9.35
CA VAL A 199 -11.27 -11.05 8.95
C VAL A 199 -11.62 -11.23 7.47
N LEU A 200 -10.62 -11.30 6.58
CA LEU A 200 -10.85 -11.56 5.15
C LEU A 200 -11.61 -12.87 4.91
N ARG A 201 -11.25 -13.93 5.62
CA ARG A 201 -11.95 -15.22 5.51
C ARG A 201 -13.40 -15.14 5.96
N THR A 202 -13.69 -14.44 7.05
CA THR A 202 -15.05 -14.21 7.56
C THR A 202 -15.88 -13.39 6.55
N LEU A 203 -15.24 -12.48 5.82
CA LEU A 203 -15.87 -11.69 4.75
C LEU A 203 -15.98 -12.43 3.41
N GLY A 204 -15.76 -13.75 3.39
CA GLY A 204 -15.96 -14.59 2.20
C GLY A 204 -14.77 -14.62 1.25
N CYS A 205 -13.56 -14.26 1.69
CA CYS A 205 -12.36 -14.41 0.88
C CYS A 205 -11.72 -15.79 1.06
N GLU A 206 -11.15 -16.29 -0.03
CA GLU A 206 -10.34 -17.52 -0.07
C GLU A 206 -8.96 -17.25 -0.68
N ASP A 207 -8.11 -18.27 -0.72
CA ASP A 207 -6.74 -18.18 -1.27
C ASP A 207 -5.92 -17.02 -0.71
N VAL A 208 -6.10 -16.72 0.59
CA VAL A 208 -5.36 -15.64 1.25
C VAL A 208 -3.87 -15.95 1.26
N ARG A 209 -3.07 -15.08 0.64
CA ARG A 209 -1.61 -15.18 0.58
C ARG A 209 -0.97 -14.00 1.27
N HIS A 210 0.07 -14.26 2.04
CA HIS A 210 0.85 -13.26 2.76
C HIS A 210 2.18 -12.99 2.07
N TYR A 211 2.51 -11.71 1.93
CA TYR A 211 3.77 -11.19 1.41
C TYR A 211 4.31 -10.12 2.35
N GLY A 212 5.63 -10.11 2.52
CA GLY A 212 6.33 -9.02 3.20
C GLY A 212 6.85 -8.02 2.18
N ILE A 213 6.76 -6.74 2.49
CA ILE A 213 7.29 -5.66 1.65
C ILE A 213 8.34 -4.90 2.43
N ARG A 214 9.55 -4.79 1.86
CA ARG A 214 10.72 -4.19 2.48
C ARG A 214 11.16 -4.96 3.73
N GLY A 215 11.57 -6.23 3.53
CA GLY A 215 12.05 -7.12 4.58
C GLY A 215 13.47 -6.79 5.05
N PHE A 216 14.27 -6.12 4.23
CA PHE A 216 15.67 -5.77 4.50
C PHE A 216 15.94 -4.28 4.40
N CYS A 217 15.30 -3.59 3.47
CA CYS A 217 15.59 -2.19 3.15
C CYS A 217 15.54 -1.29 4.39
N ASP A 218 14.53 -1.46 5.24
CA ASP A 218 14.34 -0.63 6.42
C ASP A 218 15.34 -0.92 7.54
N TYR A 219 15.99 -2.09 7.54
CA TYR A 219 16.98 -2.49 8.55
C TYR A 219 18.42 -2.18 8.14
N ILE A 220 18.67 -1.92 6.86
CA ILE A 220 19.96 -1.41 6.40
C ILE A 220 20.06 0.07 6.79
N THR A 221 21.06 0.41 7.62
CA THR A 221 21.19 1.76 8.19
C THR A 221 21.90 2.75 7.27
N ASP A 222 22.69 2.27 6.32
CA ASP A 222 23.37 3.10 5.32
C ASP A 222 22.39 3.51 4.19
N ASP A 223 21.68 4.61 4.40
CA ASP A 223 20.70 5.13 3.44
C ASP A 223 21.38 5.65 2.16
N ALA A 224 22.58 6.21 2.27
CA ALA A 224 23.30 6.74 1.10
C ALA A 224 23.63 5.61 0.10
N ARG A 225 24.05 4.47 0.60
CA ARG A 225 24.37 3.30 -0.22
C ARG A 225 23.17 2.75 -0.98
N LYS A 226 21.97 2.90 -0.45
CA LYS A 226 20.74 2.47 -1.13
C LYS A 226 20.45 3.25 -2.42
N HIS A 227 21.03 4.46 -2.56
CA HIS A 227 20.93 5.26 -3.78
C HIS A 227 21.90 4.81 -4.88
N GLU A 228 22.91 4.01 -4.56
CA GLU A 228 23.83 3.46 -5.55
C GLU A 228 23.11 2.45 -6.46
N PRO A 229 23.10 2.64 -7.80
CA PRO A 229 22.31 1.79 -8.70
C PRO A 229 22.60 0.29 -8.58
N ALA A 230 23.86 -0.08 -8.45
CA ALA A 230 24.26 -1.49 -8.34
C ALA A 230 23.83 -2.12 -7.01
N PHE A 231 23.86 -1.36 -5.91
CA PHE A 231 23.38 -1.81 -4.62
C PHE A 231 21.86 -1.93 -4.61
N TYR A 232 21.16 -0.91 -5.12
CA TYR A 232 19.70 -0.91 -5.24
C TYR A 232 19.18 -2.11 -6.04
N ALA A 233 19.78 -2.40 -7.20
CA ALA A 233 19.36 -3.52 -8.04
C ALA A 233 19.48 -4.88 -7.31
N ARG A 234 20.57 -5.06 -6.53
CA ARG A 234 20.74 -6.28 -5.73
C ARG A 234 19.80 -6.35 -4.54
N LEU A 235 19.53 -5.21 -3.90
CA LEU A 235 18.56 -5.12 -2.81
C LEU A 235 17.15 -5.44 -3.32
N GLU A 236 16.73 -4.91 -4.46
CA GLU A 236 15.44 -5.22 -5.09
C GLU A 236 15.32 -6.72 -5.41
N GLN A 237 16.35 -7.35 -5.96
CA GLN A 237 16.37 -8.79 -6.19
C GLN A 237 16.19 -9.58 -4.88
N LEU A 238 16.88 -9.18 -3.80
CA LEU A 238 16.75 -9.82 -2.48
C LEU A 238 15.34 -9.68 -1.93
N GLU A 239 14.77 -8.48 -1.98
CA GLU A 239 13.40 -8.19 -1.53
C GLU A 239 12.37 -9.02 -2.29
N LEU A 240 12.47 -9.08 -3.62
CA LEU A 240 11.59 -9.89 -4.48
C LEU A 240 11.74 -11.40 -4.22
N ALA A 241 12.95 -11.86 -3.91
CA ALA A 241 13.19 -13.27 -3.61
C ALA A 241 12.64 -13.70 -2.26
N THR A 242 12.48 -12.76 -1.30
CA THR A 242 12.12 -13.05 0.09
C THR A 242 10.70 -12.66 0.46
N THR A 243 10.00 -11.89 -0.39
CA THR A 243 8.67 -11.33 -0.11
C THR A 243 7.63 -12.38 0.31
N ALA A 244 7.73 -13.65 -0.18
CA ALA A 244 6.82 -14.74 0.16
C ALA A 244 7.46 -15.82 1.06
N ARG A 245 8.64 -15.56 1.64
CA ARG A 245 9.40 -16.57 2.39
C ARG A 245 9.38 -16.30 3.89
N PRO A 246 8.92 -17.27 4.72
CA PRO A 246 9.19 -17.22 6.16
C PRO A 246 10.70 -17.33 6.44
N PRO A 247 11.23 -16.68 7.47
CA PRO A 247 10.55 -15.75 8.38
C PRO A 247 10.48 -14.31 7.84
N TYR A 248 11.10 -13.98 6.70
CA TYR A 248 11.32 -12.62 6.20
C TYR A 248 10.01 -11.86 5.99
N MET A 249 8.98 -12.51 5.45
CA MET A 249 7.69 -11.88 5.23
C MET A 249 7.00 -11.43 6.52
N HIS A 250 7.26 -12.09 7.65
CA HIS A 250 6.64 -11.76 8.94
C HIS A 250 7.28 -10.54 9.60
N THR A 251 8.52 -10.21 9.26
CA THR A 251 9.28 -9.11 9.86
C THR A 251 9.46 -7.92 8.92
N ALA A 252 8.95 -8.00 7.71
CA ALA A 252 9.01 -6.91 6.74
C ALA A 252 8.28 -5.66 7.24
N ARG A 253 8.68 -4.48 6.76
CA ARG A 253 8.11 -3.18 7.16
C ARG A 253 6.61 -3.08 6.95
N LEU A 254 6.13 -3.63 5.83
CA LEU A 254 4.70 -3.74 5.55
C LEU A 254 4.37 -5.21 5.25
N PHE A 255 3.15 -5.58 5.53
CA PHE A 255 2.57 -6.80 4.97
C PHE A 255 1.62 -6.46 3.83
N GLN A 256 1.54 -7.35 2.86
CA GLN A 256 0.51 -7.36 1.83
C GLN A 256 -0.22 -8.70 1.87
N LEU A 257 -1.54 -8.67 1.92
CA LEU A 257 -2.37 -9.86 1.75
C LEU A 257 -3.08 -9.76 0.40
N THR A 258 -3.06 -10.84 -0.36
CA THR A 258 -3.92 -11.01 -1.53
C THR A 258 -4.93 -12.10 -1.25
N ALA A 259 -6.16 -11.95 -1.77
CA ALA A 259 -7.24 -12.92 -1.57
C ALA A 259 -8.19 -12.90 -2.77
N ARG A 260 -8.96 -14.00 -2.96
CA ARG A 260 -10.04 -14.07 -3.94
C ARG A 260 -11.39 -13.94 -3.22
N LYS A 261 -12.31 -13.12 -3.78
CA LYS A 261 -13.70 -13.07 -3.31
C LYS A 261 -14.45 -14.30 -3.82
N LYS A 262 -15.18 -14.98 -2.94
CA LYS A 262 -16.09 -16.08 -3.31
C LYS A 262 -17.25 -15.65 -4.13
#